data_14199db252b1a40776e492dff90bf63a
#
_entry.id   14199db252b1a40776e492dff90bf63a
#
_cell.length_a   1.000
_cell.length_b   1.000
_cell.length_c   1.000
_cell.angle_alpha   90.00
_cell.angle_beta   90.00
_cell.angle_gamma   90.00
#
_symmetry.space_group_name_H-M   'P 1'
#
loop_
_entity.id
_entity.type
_entity.pdbx_description
1 polymer ?
#
loop_
_entity_poly.entity_id
_entity_poly.type
_entity_poly.pdbx_seq_one_letter_code
_entity_poly.pdbx_strand_id
1 'polypeptide(L)'
;MAISKQLITVLIALLPGVFFNSCKTSEENYKKAYQAAVEKQNEGYTDEEILSMAREEAIPRTVFNGDSIPMKGVYVNTVKLDPPVAAALRYNVIVATFKQKFNAMSVLDRLRQKGYDDGRLLIDRGQTHYVAASTTDSLANAVKTLRELQESSPVAMKSPCPYILRKP
;
A
#
# COMPACT_ATOMS: atom_id res chain seq x y z
N MET A 1 37.10 -40.31 -44.94
CA MET A 1 35.99 -39.63 -44.30
C MET A 1 35.62 -40.23 -42.94
N ALA A 2 36.64 -40.61 -42.12
CA ALA A 2 36.44 -41.28 -40.81
C ALA A 2 36.86 -40.43 -39.61
N ILE A 3 37.37 -39.19 -39.83
CA ILE A 3 37.94 -38.34 -38.79
C ILE A 3 36.81 -37.54 -38.04
N SER A 4 35.64 -37.41 -38.64
CA SER A 4 34.57 -36.55 -38.07
C SER A 4 33.85 -37.18 -36.88
N LYS A 5 33.73 -38.49 -36.78
CA LYS A 5 32.97 -39.18 -35.72
C LYS A 5 33.75 -39.22 -34.39
N GLN A 6 35.07 -39.42 -34.44
CA GLN A 6 35.91 -39.40 -33.22
C GLN A 6 36.07 -37.98 -32.63
N LEU A 7 36.13 -36.94 -33.49
CA LEU A 7 36.18 -35.56 -33.03
C LEU A 7 34.90 -35.11 -32.33
N ILE A 8 33.76 -35.57 -32.80
CA ILE A 8 32.45 -35.28 -32.19
C ILE A 8 32.32 -35.98 -30.83
N THR A 9 32.82 -37.22 -30.70
CA THR A 9 32.74 -37.98 -29.45
C THR A 9 33.66 -37.37 -28.36
N VAL A 10 34.84 -36.85 -28.72
CA VAL A 10 35.71 -36.15 -27.78
C VAL A 10 35.13 -34.77 -27.42
N LEU A 11 34.45 -34.09 -28.31
CA LEU A 11 33.82 -32.77 -28.01
C LEU A 11 32.63 -32.93 -27.07
N ILE A 12 31.87 -34.03 -27.17
CA ILE A 12 30.73 -34.32 -26.27
C ILE A 12 31.19 -34.75 -24.89
N ALA A 13 32.34 -35.38 -24.75
CA ALA A 13 32.92 -35.80 -23.44
C ALA A 13 33.49 -34.63 -22.62
N LEU A 14 33.76 -33.47 -23.26
CA LEU A 14 34.30 -32.26 -22.57
C LEU A 14 33.23 -31.29 -22.06
N LEU A 15 31.95 -31.49 -22.47
CA LEU A 15 30.82 -30.61 -22.10
C LEU A 15 30.25 -30.76 -20.67
N PRO A 16 30.39 -31.87 -19.93
CA PRO A 16 29.84 -31.96 -18.57
C PRO A 16 30.57 -31.17 -17.50
N GLY A 17 31.81 -30.70 -17.77
CA GLY A 17 32.65 -30.07 -16.73
C GLY A 17 32.35 -28.58 -16.48
N VAL A 18 31.57 -27.89 -17.30
CA VAL A 18 31.42 -26.43 -17.21
C VAL A 18 30.10 -26.00 -16.55
N PHE A 19 29.13 -26.91 -16.40
CA PHE A 19 27.81 -26.55 -15.84
C PHE A 19 27.67 -26.68 -14.32
N PHE A 20 28.68 -27.13 -13.60
CA PHE A 20 28.61 -27.28 -12.12
C PHE A 20 29.20 -26.12 -11.33
N ASN A 21 29.60 -25.02 -11.98
CA ASN A 21 29.88 -23.76 -11.29
C ASN A 21 28.63 -22.85 -11.18
N SER A 22 27.43 -23.44 -11.12
CA SER A 22 26.21 -22.74 -10.76
C SER A 22 26.34 -22.28 -9.32
N CYS A 23 26.43 -20.97 -9.17
CA CYS A 23 26.32 -20.16 -7.96
C CYS A 23 25.99 -20.96 -6.68
N LYS A 24 26.99 -21.47 -6.01
CA LYS A 24 26.91 -21.61 -4.55
C LYS A 24 26.87 -20.19 -4.00
N THR A 25 25.68 -19.61 -3.90
CA THR A 25 25.43 -18.56 -2.94
C THR A 25 25.76 -19.20 -1.61
N SER A 26 26.97 -18.99 -1.10
CA SER A 26 27.41 -19.69 0.10
C SER A 26 26.44 -19.30 1.20
N GLU A 27 26.02 -20.25 2.02
CA GLU A 27 25.19 -20.05 3.21
C GLU A 27 25.73 -18.89 4.08
N GLU A 28 27.03 -18.67 4.00
CA GLU A 28 27.75 -17.56 4.62
C GLU A 28 27.39 -16.19 4.03
N ASN A 29 27.21 -16.08 2.71
CA ASN A 29 26.78 -14.82 2.07
C ASN A 29 25.32 -14.52 2.37
N TYR A 30 24.48 -15.56 2.46
CA TYR A 30 23.10 -15.39 2.91
C TYR A 30 23.03 -14.97 4.38
N LYS A 31 23.81 -15.62 5.25
CA LYS A 31 23.91 -15.25 6.68
C LYS A 31 24.43 -13.82 6.85
N LYS A 32 25.46 -13.42 6.11
CA LYS A 32 25.99 -12.03 6.14
C LYS A 32 24.97 -11.01 5.64
N ALA A 33 24.28 -11.31 4.55
CA ALA A 33 23.22 -10.43 4.04
C ALA A 33 22.02 -10.34 5.00
N TYR A 34 21.65 -11.46 5.62
CA TYR A 34 20.59 -11.50 6.63
C TYR A 34 20.99 -10.74 7.90
N GLN A 35 22.21 -10.95 8.41
CA GLN A 35 22.74 -10.22 9.57
C GLN A 35 22.85 -8.73 9.29
N ALA A 36 23.34 -8.31 8.11
CA ALA A 36 23.39 -6.91 7.73
C ALA A 36 21.98 -6.29 7.57
N ALA A 37 20.98 -7.06 7.16
CA ALA A 37 19.59 -6.60 7.10
C ALA A 37 18.96 -6.49 8.50
N VAL A 38 19.27 -7.42 9.39
CA VAL A 38 18.84 -7.40 10.80
C VAL A 38 19.55 -6.30 11.59
N GLU A 39 20.84 -6.07 11.34
CA GLU A 39 21.58 -4.94 11.94
C GLU A 39 21.05 -3.59 11.45
N LYS A 40 20.72 -3.44 10.17
CA LYS A 40 20.04 -2.25 9.65
C LYS A 40 18.62 -2.07 10.18
N GLN A 41 17.92 -3.15 10.53
CA GLN A 41 16.64 -3.08 11.24
C GLN A 41 16.82 -2.74 12.73
N ASN A 42 17.99 -3.13 13.31
CA ASN A 42 18.35 -2.87 14.70
C ASN A 42 19.25 -1.63 14.88
N GLU A 43 19.68 -0.95 13.82
CA GLU A 43 20.11 0.47 13.88
C GLU A 43 18.87 1.30 14.20
N GLY A 44 18.43 1.04 15.43
CA GLY A 44 17.13 1.27 15.93
C GLY A 44 16.84 2.75 16.02
N TYR A 45 15.75 3.14 15.45
CA TYR A 45 15.00 4.27 15.95
C TYR A 45 14.87 4.10 17.47
N THR A 46 15.25 5.11 18.22
CA THR A 46 15.03 5.13 19.67
C THR A 46 13.53 5.01 19.93
N ASP A 47 13.11 4.56 21.11
CA ASP A 47 11.69 4.50 21.48
C ASP A 47 10.99 5.86 21.29
N GLU A 48 11.73 6.95 21.44
CA GLU A 48 11.26 8.32 21.19
C GLU A 48 11.03 8.60 19.69
N GLU A 49 11.90 8.12 18.80
CA GLU A 49 11.74 8.26 17.35
C GLU A 49 10.58 7.40 16.84
N ILE A 50 10.43 6.17 17.34
CA ILE A 50 9.28 5.30 17.06
C ILE A 50 7.98 5.96 17.52
N LEU A 51 7.96 6.53 18.72
CA LEU A 51 6.82 7.27 19.24
C LEU A 51 6.51 8.55 18.45
N SER A 52 7.53 9.26 17.96
CA SER A 52 7.34 10.45 17.13
C SER A 52 6.76 10.09 15.75
N MET A 53 7.27 9.04 15.10
CA MET A 53 6.73 8.53 13.85
C MET A 53 5.29 8.03 14.04
N ALA A 54 5.01 7.30 15.12
CA ALA A 54 3.66 6.84 15.43
C ALA A 54 2.69 8.01 15.69
N ARG A 55 3.16 9.12 16.28
CA ARG A 55 2.38 10.35 16.45
C ARG A 55 2.15 11.09 15.14
N GLU A 56 3.15 11.16 14.24
CA GLU A 56 3.00 11.76 12.91
C GLU A 56 2.04 10.98 12.02
N GLU A 57 2.00 9.65 12.14
CA GLU A 57 1.04 8.79 11.43
C GLU A 57 -0.33 8.78 12.06
N ALA A 58 -0.46 9.17 13.33
CA ALA A 58 -1.73 9.16 14.03
C ALA A 58 -2.71 10.19 13.43
N ILE A 59 -3.91 9.72 13.11
CA ILE A 59 -4.98 10.62 12.68
C ILE A 59 -5.51 11.39 13.88
N PRO A 60 -5.52 12.75 13.84
CA PRO A 60 -6.12 13.57 14.89
C PRO A 60 -7.57 13.15 15.17
N ARG A 61 -8.00 13.31 16.40
CA ARG A 61 -9.37 12.98 16.79
C ARG A 61 -10.18 14.26 17.03
N THR A 62 -11.40 14.23 16.52
CA THR A 62 -12.38 15.35 16.67
C THR A 62 -13.60 14.83 17.41
N VAL A 63 -14.15 15.63 18.33
CA VAL A 63 -15.38 15.28 19.03
C VAL A 63 -16.59 15.64 18.15
N PHE A 64 -17.49 14.69 17.96
CA PHE A 64 -18.75 14.88 17.27
C PHE A 64 -19.86 14.12 18.01
N ASN A 65 -20.89 14.86 18.46
CA ASN A 65 -21.98 14.33 19.28
C ASN A 65 -21.53 13.53 20.52
N GLY A 66 -20.45 13.96 21.15
CA GLY A 66 -19.87 13.28 22.32
C GLY A 66 -18.89 12.15 22.00
N ASP A 67 -18.81 11.72 20.75
CA ASP A 67 -17.90 10.66 20.28
C ASP A 67 -16.59 11.22 19.72
N SER A 68 -15.51 10.54 20.00
CA SER A 68 -14.19 10.84 19.44
C SER A 68 -14.00 10.11 18.12
N ILE A 69 -13.94 10.85 17.01
CA ILE A 69 -13.79 10.30 15.64
C ILE A 69 -12.44 10.68 15.03
N PRO A 70 -11.77 9.75 14.30
CA PRO A 70 -10.52 10.05 13.60
C PRO A 70 -10.83 10.90 12.36
N MET A 71 -10.32 12.16 12.35
CA MET A 71 -10.54 13.07 11.22
C MET A 71 -9.34 13.99 11.03
N LYS A 72 -8.87 14.14 9.78
CA LYS A 72 -7.85 15.14 9.42
C LYS A 72 -8.25 15.99 8.23
N GLY A 73 -7.78 17.24 8.21
CA GLY A 73 -7.93 18.15 7.08
C GLY A 73 -6.76 17.98 6.10
N VAL A 74 -7.05 17.76 4.82
CA VAL A 74 -6.03 17.66 3.76
C VAL A 74 -6.55 18.28 2.47
N TYR A 75 -5.72 19.07 1.80
CA TYR A 75 -6.01 19.54 0.44
C TYR A 75 -5.82 18.39 -0.55
N VAL A 76 -6.92 17.91 -1.11
CA VAL A 76 -6.91 16.83 -2.08
C VAL A 76 -7.73 17.19 -3.32
N ASN A 77 -7.32 16.61 -4.45
CA ASN A 77 -8.07 16.63 -5.70
C ASN A 77 -8.62 15.24 -6.01
N THR A 78 -9.77 15.19 -6.67
CA THR A 78 -10.28 13.93 -7.23
C THR A 78 -9.45 13.54 -8.44
N VAL A 79 -8.96 12.31 -8.46
CA VAL A 79 -8.22 11.77 -9.61
C VAL A 79 -9.22 11.55 -10.75
N LYS A 80 -8.90 12.08 -11.93
CA LYS A 80 -9.70 11.84 -13.14
C LYS A 80 -9.61 10.36 -13.52
N LEU A 81 -10.75 9.73 -13.67
CA LEU A 81 -10.90 8.34 -14.07
C LEU A 81 -11.72 8.27 -15.38
N ASP A 82 -11.68 7.12 -16.02
CA ASP A 82 -12.50 6.77 -17.15
C ASP A 82 -13.36 5.53 -16.76
N PRO A 83 -14.70 5.63 -16.75
CA PRO A 83 -15.52 6.83 -17.00
C PRO A 83 -15.31 7.92 -15.92
N PRO A 84 -15.62 9.20 -16.27
CA PRO A 84 -15.47 10.31 -15.33
C PRO A 84 -16.35 10.14 -14.09
N VAL A 85 -15.81 10.48 -12.93
CA VAL A 85 -16.54 10.47 -11.65
C VAL A 85 -16.71 11.89 -11.13
N ALA A 86 -17.78 12.12 -10.38
CA ALA A 86 -18.03 13.40 -9.73
C ALA A 86 -16.89 13.77 -8.77
N ALA A 87 -16.66 15.07 -8.58
CA ALA A 87 -15.68 15.55 -7.63
C ALA A 87 -16.02 15.11 -6.20
N ALA A 88 -15.00 14.84 -5.42
CA ALA A 88 -15.16 14.51 -4.01
C ALA A 88 -15.72 15.71 -3.23
N LEU A 89 -16.66 15.45 -2.37
CA LEU A 89 -17.31 16.39 -1.48
C LEU A 89 -16.44 16.71 -0.26
N ARG A 90 -16.99 17.43 0.73
CA ARG A 90 -16.25 17.95 1.86
C ARG A 90 -15.67 16.85 2.77
N TYR A 91 -16.43 15.80 3.05
CA TYR A 91 -16.04 14.69 3.92
C TYR A 91 -15.91 13.41 3.11
N ASN A 92 -14.79 12.73 3.29
CA ASN A 92 -14.45 11.52 2.55
C ASN A 92 -14.01 10.44 3.55
N VAL A 93 -14.63 9.28 3.55
CA VAL A 93 -14.27 8.17 4.45
C VAL A 93 -13.19 7.34 3.79
N ILE A 94 -11.97 7.46 4.31
CA ILE A 94 -10.77 6.83 3.74
C ILE A 94 -10.61 5.42 4.29
N VAL A 95 -10.40 4.46 3.39
CA VAL A 95 -10.19 3.04 3.72
C VAL A 95 -8.78 2.56 3.40
N ALA A 96 -8.04 3.28 2.57
CA ALA A 96 -6.65 2.94 2.25
C ALA A 96 -5.89 4.16 1.71
N THR A 97 -4.57 4.14 1.88
CA THR A 97 -3.64 5.12 1.32
C THR A 97 -2.48 4.43 0.61
N PHE A 98 -2.03 5.01 -0.52
CA PHE A 98 -0.95 4.44 -1.34
C PHE A 98 -0.08 5.53 -1.96
N LYS A 99 1.19 5.23 -2.16
CA LYS A 99 2.07 6.05 -3.01
C LYS A 99 1.85 5.76 -4.51
N GLN A 100 1.46 4.54 -4.85
CA GLN A 100 1.25 4.11 -6.23
C GLN A 100 -0.23 4.13 -6.60
N LYS A 101 -0.57 4.84 -7.71
CA LYS A 101 -1.93 4.93 -8.23
C LYS A 101 -2.55 3.55 -8.55
N PHE A 102 -1.77 2.63 -9.12
CA PHE A 102 -2.24 1.31 -9.50
C PHE A 102 -2.82 0.53 -8.30
N ASN A 103 -2.12 0.53 -7.17
CA ASN A 103 -2.58 -0.14 -5.95
C ASN A 103 -3.86 0.49 -5.41
N ALA A 104 -3.95 1.82 -5.46
CA ALA A 104 -5.15 2.55 -5.05
C ALA A 104 -6.36 2.24 -5.95
N MET A 105 -6.15 2.18 -7.26
CA MET A 105 -7.19 1.79 -8.23
C MET A 105 -7.73 0.38 -7.95
N SER A 106 -6.84 -0.58 -7.71
CA SER A 106 -7.22 -1.97 -7.41
C SER A 106 -8.10 -2.10 -6.15
N VAL A 107 -7.90 -1.25 -5.14
CA VAL A 107 -8.77 -1.21 -3.95
C VAL A 107 -10.09 -0.52 -4.27
N LEU A 108 -10.08 0.57 -5.03
CA LEU A 108 -11.29 1.27 -5.45
C LEU A 108 -12.22 0.35 -6.28
N ASP A 109 -11.67 -0.43 -7.20
CA ASP A 109 -12.44 -1.37 -8.02
C ASP A 109 -13.09 -2.45 -7.16
N ARG A 110 -12.38 -2.97 -6.15
CA ARG A 110 -12.95 -3.91 -5.18
C ARG A 110 -14.07 -3.31 -4.33
N LEU A 111 -13.95 -2.03 -3.94
CA LEU A 111 -15.03 -1.32 -3.24
C LEU A 111 -16.27 -1.21 -4.10
N ARG A 112 -16.13 -0.83 -5.36
CA ARG A 112 -17.25 -0.72 -6.32
C ARG A 112 -17.94 -2.06 -6.53
N GLN A 113 -17.18 -3.15 -6.67
CA GLN A 113 -17.73 -4.52 -6.76
C GLN A 113 -18.53 -4.93 -5.52
N LYS A 114 -18.30 -4.26 -4.38
CA LYS A 114 -19.00 -4.47 -3.12
C LYS A 114 -20.13 -3.46 -2.87
N GLY A 115 -20.52 -2.66 -3.89
CA GLY A 115 -21.62 -1.72 -3.82
C GLY A 115 -21.26 -0.31 -3.29
N TYR A 116 -19.97 0.02 -3.17
CA TYR A 116 -19.52 1.38 -2.81
C TYR A 116 -19.33 2.23 -4.06
N ASP A 117 -20.42 2.52 -4.78
CA ASP A 117 -20.40 3.24 -6.06
C ASP A 117 -19.93 4.69 -5.92
N ASP A 118 -20.13 5.28 -4.73
CA ASP A 118 -19.63 6.61 -4.37
C ASP A 118 -18.13 6.65 -4.08
N GLY A 119 -17.45 5.52 -4.23
CA GLY A 119 -16.01 5.44 -4.04
C GLY A 119 -15.23 6.39 -4.95
N ARG A 120 -14.24 7.09 -4.37
CA ARG A 120 -13.40 8.08 -5.08
C ARG A 120 -11.92 7.80 -4.82
N LEU A 121 -11.12 8.11 -5.84
CA LEU A 121 -9.68 8.19 -5.71
C LEU A 121 -9.26 9.65 -5.59
N LEU A 122 -8.59 9.99 -4.49
CA LEU A 122 -8.12 11.34 -4.21
C LEU A 122 -6.59 11.37 -4.23
N ILE A 123 -6.01 12.53 -4.49
CA ILE A 123 -4.57 12.75 -4.47
C ILE A 123 -4.25 14.07 -3.79
N ASP A 124 -3.24 14.08 -2.92
CA ASP A 124 -2.70 15.28 -2.32
C ASP A 124 -1.51 15.85 -3.11
N ARG A 125 -0.97 16.96 -2.64
CA ARG A 125 0.23 17.59 -3.25
C ARG A 125 1.48 16.72 -3.10
N GLY A 126 1.54 15.86 -2.09
CA GLY A 126 2.64 14.92 -1.83
C GLY A 126 2.53 13.60 -2.61
N GLN A 127 1.66 13.55 -3.64
CA GLN A 127 1.42 12.37 -4.49
C GLN A 127 0.94 11.14 -3.69
N THR A 128 0.32 11.34 -2.53
CA THR A 128 -0.33 10.28 -1.79
C THR A 128 -1.75 10.09 -2.34
N HIS A 129 -2.06 8.86 -2.70
CA HIS A 129 -3.38 8.46 -3.18
C HIS A 129 -4.23 7.94 -2.02
N TYR A 130 -5.42 8.51 -1.86
CA TYR A 130 -6.40 8.12 -0.84
C TYR A 130 -7.59 7.45 -1.52
N VAL A 131 -7.96 6.28 -1.04
CA VAL A 131 -9.16 5.58 -1.49
C VAL A 131 -10.28 5.88 -0.51
N ALA A 132 -11.26 6.65 -0.96
CA ALA A 132 -12.47 6.95 -0.21
C ALA A 132 -13.57 5.95 -0.57
N ALA A 133 -14.20 5.34 0.42
CA ALA A 133 -15.37 4.48 0.24
C ALA A 133 -16.64 5.32 -0.01
N SER A 134 -16.72 6.51 0.60
CA SER A 134 -17.80 7.44 0.38
C SER A 134 -17.34 8.89 0.40
N THR A 135 -18.13 9.76 -0.23
CA THR A 135 -17.95 11.21 -0.21
C THR A 135 -19.29 11.87 0.10
N THR A 136 -19.30 12.89 0.98
CA THR A 136 -20.52 13.57 1.42
C THR A 136 -20.22 14.98 1.93
N ASP A 137 -21.19 15.88 1.93
CA ASP A 137 -21.10 17.18 2.58
C ASP A 137 -21.59 17.16 4.04
N SER A 138 -22.18 16.05 4.48
CA SER A 138 -22.68 15.86 5.86
C SER A 138 -21.67 15.09 6.71
N LEU A 139 -21.17 15.71 7.79
CA LEU A 139 -20.33 15.03 8.75
C LEU A 139 -21.04 13.84 9.41
N ALA A 140 -22.34 13.97 9.70
CA ALA A 140 -23.14 12.89 10.29
C ALA A 140 -23.17 11.65 9.39
N ASN A 141 -23.37 11.84 8.07
CA ASN A 141 -23.33 10.73 7.11
C ASN A 141 -21.94 10.11 7.01
N ALA A 142 -20.87 10.92 7.01
CA ALA A 142 -19.51 10.43 7.01
C ALA A 142 -19.20 9.58 8.27
N VAL A 143 -19.66 10.03 9.44
CA VAL A 143 -19.50 9.28 10.71
C VAL A 143 -20.28 7.97 10.68
N LYS A 144 -21.50 7.98 10.14
CA LYS A 144 -22.29 6.76 9.97
C LYS A 144 -21.53 5.73 9.11
N THR A 145 -21.08 6.13 7.92
CA THR A 145 -20.27 5.24 7.04
C THR A 145 -18.96 4.81 7.69
N LEU A 146 -18.29 5.69 8.44
CA LEU A 146 -17.08 5.33 9.19
C LEU A 146 -17.35 4.16 10.16
N ARG A 147 -18.45 4.21 10.91
CA ARG A 147 -18.82 3.15 11.87
C ARG A 147 -19.19 1.85 11.16
N GLU A 148 -19.98 1.93 10.10
CA GLU A 148 -20.31 0.75 9.29
C GLU A 148 -19.05 0.04 8.78
N LEU A 149 -18.03 0.80 8.33
CA LEU A 149 -16.76 0.26 7.89
C LEU A 149 -15.87 -0.27 9.02
N GLN A 150 -16.00 0.26 10.24
CA GLN A 150 -15.31 -0.28 11.42
C GLN A 150 -15.91 -1.62 11.87
N GLU A 151 -17.22 -1.78 11.74
CA GLU A 151 -17.92 -3.02 12.08
C GLU A 151 -17.75 -4.09 11.00
N SER A 152 -17.87 -3.71 9.73
CA SER A 152 -17.80 -4.65 8.61
C SER A 152 -17.14 -3.99 7.40
N SER A 153 -15.86 -4.27 7.20
CA SER A 153 -15.12 -3.71 6.07
C SER A 153 -15.20 -4.60 4.83
N PRO A 154 -15.54 -4.03 3.66
CA PRO A 154 -15.56 -4.75 2.39
C PRO A 154 -14.17 -5.06 1.84
N VAL A 155 -13.14 -4.41 2.36
CA VAL A 155 -11.73 -4.54 1.96
C VAL A 155 -10.83 -4.62 3.17
N ALA A 156 -9.66 -5.27 3.04
CA ALA A 156 -8.67 -5.26 4.11
C ALA A 156 -8.15 -3.84 4.33
N MET A 157 -8.29 -3.34 5.54
CA MET A 157 -7.77 -2.03 5.96
C MET A 157 -6.55 -2.20 6.85
N LYS A 158 -5.61 -1.27 6.73
CA LYS A 158 -4.45 -1.16 7.62
C LYS A 158 -4.55 0.13 8.43
N SER A 159 -4.05 0.11 9.66
CA SER A 159 -3.90 1.35 10.43
C SER A 159 -3.23 2.44 9.58
N PRO A 160 -3.68 3.69 9.65
CA PRO A 160 -4.70 4.26 10.55
C PRO A 160 -6.14 4.24 9.99
N CYS A 161 -6.41 3.51 8.90
CA CYS A 161 -7.75 3.44 8.30
C CYS A 161 -8.70 2.57 9.16
N PRO A 162 -10.05 2.88 9.15
CA PRO A 162 -10.69 3.96 8.43
C PRO A 162 -10.68 5.29 9.21
N TYR A 163 -10.70 6.41 8.49
CA TYR A 163 -10.83 7.74 9.06
C TYR A 163 -11.51 8.71 8.10
N ILE A 164 -11.95 9.88 8.62
CA ILE A 164 -12.56 10.92 7.79
C ILE A 164 -11.49 11.91 7.32
N LEU A 165 -11.39 12.12 6.00
CA LEU A 165 -10.62 13.19 5.40
C LEU A 165 -11.56 14.35 5.07
N ARG A 166 -11.32 15.53 5.69
CA ARG A 166 -12.05 16.76 5.41
C ARG A 166 -11.27 17.58 4.38
N LYS A 167 -11.93 17.90 3.26
CA LYS A 167 -11.44 18.94 2.35
C LYS A 167 -11.69 20.31 3.00
N PRO A 168 -10.70 21.20 3.00
CA PRO A 168 -10.86 22.58 3.47
C PRO A 168 -11.87 23.33 2.62
#